data_58bf4b8b2464617328da01743ae77bc4
#
_entry.id   58bf4b8b2464617328da01743ae77bc4
#
_cell.length_a   1.000
_cell.length_b   1.000
_cell.length_c   1.000
_cell.angle_alpha   90.00
_cell.angle_beta   90.00
_cell.angle_gamma   90.00
#
_symmetry.space_group_name_H-M   'P 1'
#
loop_
_entity.id
_entity.type
_entity.pdbx_description
1 polymer ?
#
loop_
_entity_poly.entity_id
_entity_poly.type
_entity_poly.pdbx_seq_one_letter_code
_entity_poly.pdbx_strand_id
1 'polypeptide(L)'
;VLIRHNTGHAVTVSGAVLFMAGISEQVMQQPEGGRIITDAADRPTGLLEETAMNLVTQLLQPESHEHIGECLQRASQEYAAEGITSVTDAGVAGGWIGHSPLEFGAYQRARDEGLLRTRFQTMVTLDALR
;
A
#
# COMPACT_ATOMS: atom_id res chain seq x y z
N VAL A 1 13.35 -3.91 -6.34
CA VAL A 1 12.92 -2.53 -6.06
C VAL A 1 11.46 -2.40 -6.46
N LEU A 2 10.66 -1.74 -5.59
CA LEU A 2 9.28 -1.34 -5.87
C LEU A 2 9.15 0.14 -5.53
N ILE A 3 8.60 0.94 -6.44
CA ILE A 3 8.35 2.37 -6.27
C ILE A 3 6.88 2.61 -6.52
N ARG A 4 6.17 3.12 -5.51
CA ARG A 4 4.76 3.51 -5.63
C ARG A 4 4.67 4.94 -6.13
N HIS A 5 3.81 5.19 -7.12
CA HIS A 5 3.48 6.53 -7.57
C HIS A 5 2.72 7.29 -6.46
N ASN A 6 2.93 8.60 -6.35
CA ASN A 6 2.32 9.44 -5.32
C ASN A 6 0.77 9.49 -5.35
N THR A 7 0.16 9.21 -6.50
CA THR A 7 -1.30 9.09 -6.62
C THR A 7 -1.86 7.80 -6.02
N GLY A 8 -1.00 6.79 -5.76
CA GLY A 8 -1.44 5.48 -5.32
C GLY A 8 -1.97 4.56 -6.43
N HIS A 9 -2.14 5.05 -7.67
CA HIS A 9 -2.75 4.31 -8.79
C HIS A 9 -1.76 3.53 -9.65
N ALA A 10 -0.47 3.61 -9.36
CA ALA A 10 0.56 2.89 -10.12
C ALA A 10 1.75 2.50 -9.24
N VAL A 11 2.42 1.43 -9.63
CA VAL A 11 3.73 1.03 -9.10
C VAL A 11 4.68 0.73 -10.25
N THR A 12 5.95 1.05 -10.04
CA THR A 12 7.03 0.61 -10.93
C THR A 12 7.92 -0.36 -10.19
N VAL A 13 8.20 -1.50 -10.80
CA VAL A 13 8.97 -2.57 -10.19
C VAL A 13 10.13 -3.02 -11.07
N SER A 14 11.17 -3.56 -10.44
CA SER A 14 12.29 -4.20 -11.17
C SER A 14 11.89 -5.55 -11.75
N GLY A 15 12.62 -6.03 -12.76
CA GLY A 15 12.41 -7.36 -13.35
C GLY A 15 12.47 -8.49 -12.31
N ALA A 16 13.30 -8.37 -11.28
CA ALA A 16 13.33 -9.34 -10.18
C ALA A 16 11.99 -9.41 -9.42
N VAL A 17 11.30 -8.28 -9.23
CA VAL A 17 9.98 -8.27 -8.59
C VAL A 17 8.91 -8.86 -9.51
N LEU A 18 8.96 -8.56 -10.82
CA LEU A 18 8.08 -9.21 -11.80
C LEU A 18 8.23 -10.73 -11.75
N PHE A 19 9.46 -11.21 -11.73
CA PHE A 19 9.76 -12.64 -11.63
C PHE A 19 9.19 -13.25 -10.32
N MET A 20 9.41 -12.60 -9.19
CA MET A 20 8.87 -13.05 -7.89
C MET A 20 7.34 -13.05 -7.86
N ALA A 21 6.70 -12.12 -8.57
CA ALA A 21 5.24 -12.04 -8.70
C ALA A 21 4.66 -13.04 -9.71
N GLY A 22 5.50 -13.85 -10.38
CA GLY A 22 5.07 -14.80 -11.41
C GLY A 22 4.60 -14.12 -12.69
N ILE A 23 4.94 -12.85 -12.92
CA ILE A 23 4.63 -12.14 -14.15
C ILE A 23 5.63 -12.58 -15.21
N SER A 24 5.13 -13.29 -16.22
CA SER A 24 5.93 -13.89 -17.30
C SER A 24 6.56 -12.83 -18.22
N GLU A 25 7.50 -13.27 -19.05
CA GLU A 25 8.16 -12.41 -20.05
C GLU A 25 7.20 -11.86 -21.12
N GLN A 26 6.02 -12.47 -21.28
CA GLN A 26 4.95 -11.98 -22.14
C GLN A 26 3.62 -11.98 -21.36
N VAL A 27 2.92 -10.85 -21.43
CA VAL A 27 1.62 -10.69 -20.77
C VAL A 27 0.53 -11.16 -21.72
N MET A 28 0.07 -12.39 -21.54
CA MET A 28 -0.99 -12.99 -22.35
C MET A 28 -2.39 -12.53 -21.90
N GLN A 29 -2.57 -12.14 -20.64
CA GLN A 29 -3.86 -11.73 -20.09
C GLN A 29 -3.65 -10.61 -19.06
N GLN A 30 -4.48 -9.57 -19.16
CA GLN A 30 -4.51 -8.49 -18.21
C GLN A 30 -5.39 -8.86 -17.00
N PRO A 31 -5.05 -8.44 -15.78
CA PRO A 31 -5.92 -8.61 -14.63
C PRO A 31 -7.17 -7.74 -14.77
N GLU A 32 -8.30 -8.24 -14.27
CA GLU A 32 -9.55 -7.47 -14.27
C GLU A 32 -9.41 -6.19 -13.45
N GLY A 33 -9.78 -5.06 -14.03
CA GLY A 33 -9.71 -3.76 -13.39
C GLY A 33 -8.31 -3.17 -13.23
N GLY A 34 -7.28 -3.80 -13.82
CA GLY A 34 -5.91 -3.31 -13.78
C GLY A 34 -5.15 -3.52 -15.07
N ARG A 35 -3.93 -2.99 -15.12
CA ARG A 35 -3.13 -3.06 -16.34
C ARG A 35 -1.66 -3.29 -16.02
N ILE A 36 -1.07 -4.28 -16.65
CA ILE A 36 0.38 -4.48 -16.74
C ILE A 36 0.83 -3.80 -18.03
N ILE A 37 1.62 -2.75 -17.94
CA ILE A 37 2.09 -2.01 -19.11
C ILE A 37 3.20 -2.81 -19.78
N THR A 38 3.07 -3.01 -21.09
CA THR A 38 4.00 -3.77 -21.92
C THR A 38 4.68 -2.89 -22.96
N ASP A 39 5.80 -3.37 -23.46
CA ASP A 39 6.46 -2.80 -24.65
C ASP A 39 5.82 -3.32 -25.96
N ALA A 40 6.39 -2.93 -27.11
CA ALA A 40 5.90 -3.35 -28.43
C ALA A 40 6.04 -4.85 -28.72
N ALA A 41 6.74 -5.61 -27.88
CA ALA A 41 6.89 -7.06 -27.95
C ALA A 41 6.10 -7.79 -26.85
N ASP A 42 5.10 -7.13 -26.26
CA ASP A 42 4.25 -7.60 -25.16
C ASP A 42 5.02 -7.97 -23.89
N ARG A 43 6.24 -7.47 -23.70
CA ARG A 43 7.03 -7.70 -22.51
C ARG A 43 6.68 -6.68 -21.43
N PRO A 44 6.50 -7.10 -20.15
CA PRO A 44 6.16 -6.19 -19.08
C PRO A 44 7.30 -5.17 -18.84
N THR A 45 6.94 -3.89 -18.81
CA THR A 45 7.90 -2.78 -18.57
C THR A 45 8.26 -2.59 -17.10
N GLY A 46 7.50 -3.24 -16.21
CA GLY A 46 7.58 -3.05 -14.77
C GLY A 46 6.57 -2.03 -14.23
N LEU A 47 5.84 -1.33 -15.08
CA LEU A 47 4.75 -0.45 -14.67
C LEU A 47 3.45 -1.23 -14.57
N LEU A 48 2.82 -1.19 -13.38
CA LEU A 48 1.53 -1.80 -13.09
C LEU A 48 0.57 -0.74 -12.56
N GLU A 49 -0.67 -0.79 -13.04
CA GLU A 49 -1.72 0.18 -12.69
C GLU A 49 -2.93 -0.52 -12.07
N GLU A 50 -3.60 0.18 -11.17
CA GLU A 50 -4.84 -0.22 -10.52
C GLU A 50 -4.74 -1.59 -9.85
N THR A 51 -5.69 -2.49 -10.08
CA THR A 51 -5.70 -3.83 -9.46
C THR A 51 -4.47 -4.68 -9.83
N ALA A 52 -3.79 -4.39 -10.95
CA ALA A 52 -2.54 -5.07 -11.29
C ALA A 52 -1.43 -4.85 -10.24
N MET A 53 -1.48 -3.75 -9.50
CA MET A 53 -0.54 -3.49 -8.41
C MET A 53 -0.56 -4.59 -7.35
N ASN A 54 -1.72 -5.21 -7.11
CA ASN A 54 -1.88 -6.25 -6.09
C ASN A 54 -0.98 -7.46 -6.36
N LEU A 55 -0.66 -7.74 -7.63
CA LEU A 55 0.23 -8.84 -7.99
C LEU A 55 1.63 -8.71 -7.38
N VAL A 56 2.08 -7.49 -7.14
CA VAL A 56 3.42 -7.22 -6.60
C VAL A 56 3.38 -6.71 -5.15
N THR A 57 2.35 -5.97 -4.76
CA THR A 57 2.24 -5.45 -3.38
C THR A 57 1.99 -6.55 -2.36
N GLN A 58 1.32 -7.64 -2.73
CA GLN A 58 1.17 -8.83 -1.89
C GLN A 58 2.52 -9.45 -1.46
N LEU A 59 3.61 -9.22 -2.21
CA LEU A 59 4.94 -9.69 -1.83
C LEU A 59 5.51 -8.95 -0.61
N LEU A 60 4.94 -7.81 -0.24
CA LEU A 60 5.32 -7.01 0.92
C LEU A 60 4.49 -7.36 2.16
N GLN A 61 3.47 -8.19 2.03
CA GLN A 61 2.53 -8.51 3.10
C GLN A 61 2.85 -9.84 3.78
N PRO A 62 2.44 -10.01 5.06
CA PRO A 62 1.88 -8.97 5.93
C PRO A 62 2.96 -8.03 6.46
N GLU A 63 2.67 -6.74 6.54
CA GLU A 63 3.52 -5.81 7.28
C GLU A 63 3.37 -6.04 8.79
N SER A 64 4.47 -5.91 9.53
CA SER A 64 4.42 -6.07 10.98
C SER A 64 3.74 -4.88 11.66
N HIS A 65 3.07 -5.12 12.79
CA HIS A 65 2.51 -4.05 13.63
C HIS A 65 3.58 -3.04 14.06
N GLU A 66 4.81 -3.50 14.30
CA GLU A 66 5.94 -2.67 14.68
C GLU A 66 6.29 -1.68 13.56
N HIS A 67 6.46 -2.18 12.33
CA HIS A 67 6.76 -1.33 11.18
C HIS A 67 5.65 -0.30 10.89
N ILE A 68 4.38 -0.72 10.93
CA ILE A 68 3.24 0.20 10.77
C ILE A 68 3.25 1.25 11.89
N GLY A 69 3.52 0.85 13.13
CA GLY A 69 3.61 1.74 14.29
C GLY A 69 4.71 2.80 14.13
N GLU A 70 5.89 2.41 13.64
CA GLU A 70 6.99 3.34 13.33
C GLU A 70 6.59 4.35 12.25
N CYS A 71 5.94 3.89 11.18
CA CYS A 71 5.44 4.76 10.11
C CYS A 71 4.40 5.76 10.64
N LEU A 72 3.46 5.30 11.45
CA LEU A 72 2.44 6.16 12.09
C LEU A 72 3.06 7.20 13.01
N GLN A 73 4.02 6.80 13.83
CA GLN A 73 4.73 7.70 14.73
C GLN A 73 5.45 8.79 13.94
N ARG A 74 6.17 8.42 12.90
CA ARG A 74 6.90 9.36 12.04
C ARG A 74 5.95 10.33 11.33
N ALA A 75 4.91 9.82 10.67
CA ALA A 75 3.92 10.64 9.99
C ALA A 75 3.24 11.61 10.96
N SER A 76 2.87 11.14 12.15
CA SER A 76 2.26 11.95 13.20
C SER A 76 3.17 13.10 13.67
N GLN A 77 4.49 12.86 13.77
CA GLN A 77 5.46 13.90 14.11
C GLN A 77 5.58 14.95 13.01
N GLU A 78 5.65 14.53 11.75
CA GLU A 78 5.71 15.43 10.60
C GLU A 78 4.45 16.31 10.52
N TYR A 79 3.27 15.71 10.65
CA TYR A 79 1.99 16.45 10.67
C TYR A 79 1.93 17.47 11.82
N ALA A 80 2.38 17.09 13.02
CA ALA A 80 2.40 18.01 14.16
C ALA A 80 3.36 19.17 13.93
N ALA A 81 4.51 18.95 13.28
CA ALA A 81 5.45 20.00 12.94
C ALA A 81 4.87 21.01 11.91
N GLU A 82 3.96 20.57 11.06
CA GLU A 82 3.20 21.41 10.13
C GLU A 82 1.96 22.07 10.75
N GLY A 83 1.67 21.81 12.03
CA GLY A 83 0.51 22.34 12.75
C GLY A 83 -0.78 21.56 12.52
N ILE A 84 -0.71 20.39 11.90
CA ILE A 84 -1.86 19.51 11.67
C ILE A 84 -2.16 18.74 12.95
N THR A 85 -3.33 18.96 13.54
CA THR A 85 -3.74 18.36 14.81
C THR A 85 -4.67 17.15 14.66
N SER A 86 -5.24 16.94 13.46
CA SER A 86 -6.14 15.82 13.18
C SER A 86 -6.05 15.45 11.71
N VAL A 87 -6.04 14.16 11.42
CA VAL A 87 -6.00 13.59 10.06
C VAL A 87 -7.03 12.48 9.95
N THR A 88 -7.51 12.25 8.73
CA THR A 88 -8.36 11.10 8.40
C THR A 88 -7.62 10.21 7.43
N ASP A 89 -7.46 8.93 7.79
CA ASP A 89 -7.00 7.90 6.86
C ASP A 89 -8.20 7.16 6.29
N ALA A 90 -8.41 7.30 5.00
CA ALA A 90 -9.61 6.84 4.31
C ALA A 90 -9.51 5.41 3.74
N GLY A 91 -8.46 4.66 4.04
CA GLY A 91 -8.23 3.35 3.41
C GLY A 91 -7.56 2.33 4.32
N VAL A 92 -7.95 2.26 5.60
CA VAL A 92 -7.33 1.37 6.58
C VAL A 92 -7.86 -0.05 6.46
N ALA A 93 -6.97 -1.03 6.65
CA ALA A 93 -7.28 -2.45 6.86
C ALA A 93 -7.75 -3.23 5.62
N GLY A 94 -7.39 -2.81 4.44
CA GLY A 94 -7.66 -3.59 3.23
C GLY A 94 -7.97 -2.75 2.00
N GLY A 95 -8.49 -3.44 0.97
CA GLY A 95 -8.67 -2.83 -0.33
C GLY A 95 -7.33 -2.60 -1.05
N TRP A 96 -7.36 -1.76 -2.06
CA TRP A 96 -6.16 -1.45 -2.85
C TRP A 96 -5.28 -0.34 -2.24
N ILE A 97 -5.77 0.40 -1.26
CA ILE A 97 -5.05 1.45 -0.52
C ILE A 97 -4.50 0.89 0.79
N GLY A 98 -5.35 0.25 1.59
CA GLY A 98 -4.95 -0.45 2.80
C GLY A 98 -4.24 -1.77 2.48
N HIS A 99 -3.44 -2.26 3.42
CA HIS A 99 -2.63 -3.45 3.20
C HIS A 99 -3.17 -4.69 3.90
N SER A 100 -3.65 -4.56 5.12
CA SER A 100 -4.18 -5.71 5.87
C SER A 100 -5.04 -5.28 7.07
N PRO A 101 -5.91 -6.19 7.59
CA PRO A 101 -6.65 -5.95 8.84
C PRO A 101 -5.76 -5.64 10.06
N LEU A 102 -4.47 -6.02 10.03
CA LEU A 102 -3.50 -5.72 11.07
C LEU A 102 -3.25 -4.21 11.24
N GLU A 103 -3.44 -3.40 10.19
CA GLU A 103 -3.25 -1.96 10.24
C GLU A 103 -4.11 -1.31 11.32
N PHE A 104 -5.38 -1.71 11.46
CA PHE A 104 -6.25 -1.15 12.48
C PHE A 104 -5.73 -1.41 13.90
N GLY A 105 -5.23 -2.62 14.16
CA GLY A 105 -4.56 -2.95 15.42
C GLY A 105 -3.31 -2.12 15.69
N ALA A 106 -2.54 -1.79 14.64
CA ALA A 106 -1.36 -0.93 14.77
C ALA A 106 -1.74 0.51 15.15
N TYR A 107 -2.82 1.08 14.59
CA TYR A 107 -3.35 2.38 15.01
C TYR A 107 -3.77 2.39 16.47
N GLN A 108 -4.50 1.37 16.92
CA GLN A 108 -4.92 1.24 18.31
C GLN A 108 -3.71 1.18 19.25
N ARG A 109 -2.74 0.34 18.93
CA ARG A 109 -1.51 0.18 19.70
C ARG A 109 -0.71 1.49 19.76
N ALA A 110 -0.50 2.15 18.62
CA ALA A 110 0.24 3.42 18.56
C ALA A 110 -0.44 4.51 19.42
N ARG A 111 -1.78 4.54 19.46
CA ARG A 111 -2.54 5.42 20.35
C ARG A 111 -2.31 5.07 21.82
N ASP A 112 -2.45 3.80 22.18
CA ASP A 112 -2.40 3.33 23.56
C ASP A 112 -0.98 3.49 24.16
N GLU A 113 0.04 3.35 23.33
CA GLU A 113 1.45 3.60 23.67
C GLU A 113 1.84 5.09 23.63
N GLY A 114 0.92 5.99 23.27
CA GLY A 114 1.16 7.44 23.25
C GLY A 114 2.14 7.91 22.17
N LEU A 115 2.29 7.15 21.10
CA LEU A 115 3.21 7.43 19.98
C LEU A 115 2.69 8.53 19.05
N LEU A 116 1.38 8.76 19.03
CA LEU A 116 0.74 9.69 18.09
C LEU A 116 0.73 11.11 18.63
N ARG A 117 1.18 12.06 17.81
CA ARG A 117 1.18 13.51 18.10
C ARG A 117 -0.04 14.23 17.53
N THR A 118 -0.72 13.60 16.57
CA THR A 118 -1.96 14.07 15.95
C THR A 118 -3.07 13.05 16.19
N ARG A 119 -4.31 13.50 16.14
CA ARG A 119 -5.47 12.59 16.18
C ARG A 119 -5.66 11.94 14.82
N PHE A 120 -5.82 10.62 14.80
CA PHE A 120 -6.18 9.86 13.61
C PHE A 120 -7.64 9.42 13.68
N GLN A 121 -8.38 9.72 12.63
CA GLN A 121 -9.68 9.12 12.35
C GLN A 121 -9.46 8.09 11.23
N THR A 122 -9.81 6.84 11.48
CA THR A 122 -9.64 5.76 10.51
C THR A 122 -10.97 5.41 9.85
N MET A 123 -10.97 5.29 8.54
CA MET A 123 -12.08 4.74 7.76
C MET A 123 -11.67 3.35 7.30
N VAL A 124 -12.22 2.34 7.96
CA VAL A 124 -11.94 0.93 7.66
C VAL A 124 -12.63 0.56 6.35
N THR A 125 -11.92 -0.12 5.48
CA THR A 125 -12.47 -0.57 4.21
C THR A 125 -13.53 -1.66 4.39
N LEU A 126 -14.47 -1.74 3.44
CA LEU A 126 -15.54 -2.74 3.48
C LEU A 126 -14.99 -4.18 3.49
N ASP A 127 -13.87 -4.41 2.83
CA ASP A 127 -13.24 -5.74 2.74
C ASP A 127 -12.79 -6.26 4.10
N ALA A 128 -12.42 -5.37 5.02
CA ALA A 128 -12.04 -5.74 6.39
C ALA A 128 -13.24 -6.05 7.31
N LEU A 129 -14.46 -5.77 6.86
CA LEU A 129 -15.69 -6.00 7.62
C LEU A 129 -16.42 -7.29 7.20
N ARG A 130 -15.89 -8.04 6.23
CA ARG A 130 -16.41 -9.31 5.72
C ARG A 130 -15.62 -10.48 6.27
#